data_1554cf6c2a5d1d2261d4a1a6678897a6
#
_entry.id   1554cf6c2a5d1d2261d4a1a6678897a6
#
_cell.length_a   1.000
_cell.length_b   1.000
_cell.length_c   1.000
_cell.angle_alpha   90.00
_cell.angle_beta   90.00
_cell.angle_gamma   90.00
#
_symmetry.space_group_name_H-M   'P 1'
#
loop_
_entity.id
_entity.type
_entity.pdbx_description
1 polymer ?
#
loop_
_entity_poly.entity_id
_entity_poly.type
_entity_poly.pdbx_seq_one_letter_code
_entity_poly.pdbx_strand_id
1 'polypeptide(L)'
;MVTDPESGEIICRNCGIVMLDKIQESRPEWRAFTADDGNDRSRTGTPSSLARHDMGLSTVIGRADKDASGNAIDVSMRSTMDRLRAWDFRTQAHTPTDRNLRQAFSELERLKDKLGLSDVIIEKTAYIYRKAQERGLVRGRTISSVLAAAIYIACRESGTSRTLKDIASISNIKRKDIARTYRLLVLELNYKIPMVDPIKCIVRVANKANLSEKTKRQA
;
A
#
# COMPACT_ATOMS: atom_id res chain seq x y z
N MET A 1 -31.62 -5.86 19.39
CA MET A 1 -30.75 -7.00 19.09
C MET A 1 -29.95 -7.30 20.33
N VAL A 2 -29.80 -8.53 20.71
CA VAL A 2 -28.96 -8.99 21.84
C VAL A 2 -27.99 -10.01 21.25
N THR A 3 -26.71 -9.84 21.58
CA THR A 3 -25.65 -10.80 21.19
C THR A 3 -25.43 -11.72 22.37
N ASP A 4 -25.59 -13.01 22.18
CA ASP A 4 -25.24 -14.02 23.18
C ASP A 4 -23.72 -14.30 23.09
N PRO A 5 -22.96 -14.01 24.14
CA PRO A 5 -21.51 -14.23 24.12
C PRO A 5 -21.12 -15.71 24.17
N GLU A 6 -21.99 -16.63 24.61
CA GLU A 6 -21.66 -18.05 24.72
C GLU A 6 -21.90 -18.81 23.40
N SER A 7 -23.02 -18.52 22.72
CA SER A 7 -23.35 -19.16 21.44
C SER A 7 -22.84 -18.40 20.22
N GLY A 8 -22.49 -17.12 20.37
CA GLY A 8 -22.12 -16.23 19.27
C GLY A 8 -23.29 -15.88 18.35
N GLU A 9 -24.51 -15.97 18.84
CA GLU A 9 -25.73 -15.68 18.07
C GLU A 9 -26.19 -14.25 18.26
N ILE A 10 -26.77 -13.65 17.22
CA ILE A 10 -27.50 -12.39 17.29
C ILE A 10 -28.98 -12.67 17.27
N ILE A 11 -29.66 -12.41 18.40
CA ILE A 11 -31.06 -12.70 18.61
C ILE A 11 -31.89 -11.42 18.64
N CYS A 12 -33.04 -11.43 17.99
CA CYS A 12 -33.98 -10.32 18.08
C CYS A 12 -34.67 -10.30 19.47
N ARG A 13 -34.52 -9.19 20.20
CA ARG A 13 -35.10 -9.05 21.58
C ARG A 13 -36.59 -9.15 21.63
N ASN A 14 -37.33 -8.87 20.55
CA ASN A 14 -38.81 -8.81 20.56
C ASN A 14 -39.46 -10.15 20.18
N CYS A 15 -38.84 -10.91 19.26
CA CYS A 15 -39.47 -12.13 18.72
C CYS A 15 -38.59 -13.39 18.91
N GLY A 16 -37.39 -13.27 19.46
CA GLY A 16 -36.51 -14.43 19.67
C GLY A 16 -35.92 -15.05 18.39
N ILE A 17 -36.13 -14.46 17.22
CA ILE A 17 -35.58 -14.98 15.98
C ILE A 17 -34.05 -14.78 15.99
N VAL A 18 -33.29 -15.86 15.72
CA VAL A 18 -31.85 -15.83 15.48
C VAL A 18 -31.62 -15.22 14.10
N MET A 19 -31.00 -14.04 14.05
CA MET A 19 -30.69 -13.34 12.81
C MET A 19 -29.33 -13.76 12.25
N LEU A 20 -28.41 -14.12 13.12
CA LEU A 20 -27.08 -14.61 12.75
C LEU A 20 -26.68 -15.72 13.70
N ASP A 21 -26.38 -16.90 13.16
CA ASP A 21 -26.11 -18.13 13.91
C ASP A 21 -24.69 -18.15 14.50
N LYS A 22 -23.71 -17.52 13.81
CA LYS A 22 -22.31 -17.45 14.29
C LYS A 22 -21.70 -16.12 13.93
N ILE A 23 -21.23 -15.37 14.92
CA ILE A 23 -20.43 -14.18 14.67
C ILE A 23 -19.01 -14.62 14.40
N GLN A 24 -18.58 -14.48 13.15
CA GLN A 24 -17.16 -14.66 12.80
C GLN A 24 -16.40 -13.40 13.22
N GLU A 25 -15.52 -13.53 14.20
CA GLU A 25 -14.57 -12.45 14.48
C GLU A 25 -13.54 -12.38 13.35
N SER A 26 -13.54 -11.27 12.63
CA SER A 26 -12.53 -10.97 11.61
C SER A 26 -11.22 -10.42 12.19
N ARG A 27 -11.12 -10.32 13.51
CA ARG A 27 -9.91 -9.84 14.20
C ARG A 27 -8.87 -10.97 14.26
N PRO A 28 -7.57 -10.63 14.18
CA PRO A 28 -6.51 -11.63 14.40
C PRO A 28 -6.61 -12.17 15.82
N GLU A 29 -6.62 -13.49 15.96
CA GLU A 29 -6.68 -14.22 17.25
C GLU A 29 -5.47 -13.90 18.14
N TRP A 30 -4.36 -13.55 17.54
CA TRP A 30 -3.09 -13.25 18.21
C TRP A 30 -2.65 -11.82 17.93
N ARG A 31 -2.29 -11.10 18.97
CA ARG A 31 -1.70 -9.76 18.85
C ARG A 31 -0.19 -9.90 18.83
N ALA A 32 0.44 -9.57 17.71
CA ALA A 32 1.88 -9.38 17.64
C ALA A 32 2.20 -7.95 18.09
N PHE A 33 3.00 -7.80 19.15
CA PHE A 33 3.38 -6.49 19.69
C PHE A 33 4.70 -5.95 19.12
N THR A 34 5.48 -6.83 18.49
CA THR A 34 6.76 -6.47 17.88
C THR A 34 6.87 -7.08 16.49
N ALA A 35 7.47 -6.32 15.56
CA ALA A 35 7.75 -6.79 14.21
C ALA A 35 8.79 -7.94 14.16
N ASP A 36 9.50 -8.17 15.26
CA ASP A 36 10.54 -9.19 15.43
C ASP A 36 10.03 -10.54 15.96
N ASP A 37 8.77 -10.63 16.37
CA ASP A 37 8.18 -11.92 16.67
C ASP A 37 8.02 -12.71 15.37
N GLY A 38 9.12 -13.30 14.92
CA GLY A 38 9.27 -14.08 13.69
C GLY A 38 8.41 -15.35 13.60
N ASN A 39 7.50 -15.56 14.55
CA ASN A 39 6.40 -16.48 14.51
C ASN A 39 5.09 -15.68 14.40
N ASP A 40 4.84 -15.14 13.22
CA ASP A 40 3.50 -14.67 12.90
C ASP A 40 2.52 -15.84 12.94
N ARG A 41 1.88 -16.01 14.10
CA ARG A 41 0.85 -17.03 14.35
C ARG A 41 -0.50 -16.63 13.75
N SER A 42 -0.53 -15.55 12.99
CA SER A 42 -1.73 -15.08 12.32
C SER A 42 -2.19 -16.12 11.30
N ARG A 43 -3.37 -16.67 11.48
CA ARG A 43 -4.04 -17.54 10.50
C ARG A 43 -4.71 -16.73 9.40
N THR A 44 -4.85 -15.43 9.61
CA THR A 44 -5.40 -14.52 8.62
C THR A 44 -4.31 -14.11 7.65
N GLY A 45 -4.60 -14.14 6.35
CA GLY A 45 -3.71 -13.61 5.32
C GLY A 45 -3.49 -12.10 5.48
N THR A 46 -2.55 -11.57 4.73
CA THR A 46 -2.33 -10.13 4.70
C THR A 46 -3.59 -9.40 4.21
N PRO A 47 -3.92 -8.22 4.77
CA PRO A 47 -5.10 -7.48 4.36
C PRO A 47 -5.07 -7.16 2.85
N SER A 48 -6.25 -7.13 2.23
CA SER A 48 -6.37 -6.74 0.83
C SER A 48 -5.90 -5.30 0.64
N SER A 49 -5.08 -5.06 -0.39
CA SER A 49 -4.52 -3.74 -0.68
C SER A 49 -4.43 -3.55 -2.19
N LEU A 50 -4.81 -2.36 -2.68
CA LEU A 50 -4.65 -1.96 -4.07
C LEU A 50 -3.17 -1.82 -4.48
N ALA A 51 -2.28 -1.64 -3.50
CA ALA A 51 -0.83 -1.55 -3.71
C ALA A 51 -0.17 -2.91 -3.98
N ARG A 52 -0.91 -4.00 -3.97
CA ARG A 52 -0.46 -5.32 -4.41
C ARG A 52 -0.98 -5.61 -5.80
N HIS A 53 -0.18 -6.26 -6.66
CA HIS A 53 -0.57 -6.55 -8.04
C HIS A 53 -1.83 -7.41 -8.12
N ASP A 54 -2.00 -8.35 -7.20
CA ASP A 54 -3.09 -9.30 -7.03
C ASP A 54 -4.14 -8.86 -5.99
N MET A 55 -4.05 -7.64 -5.46
CA MET A 55 -4.86 -7.12 -4.34
C MET A 55 -4.72 -7.92 -3.03
N GLY A 56 -3.71 -8.78 -2.90
CA GLY A 56 -3.51 -9.65 -1.74
C GLY A 56 -4.34 -10.93 -1.77
N LEU A 57 -4.87 -11.32 -2.94
CA LEU A 57 -5.70 -12.51 -3.08
C LEU A 57 -4.88 -13.80 -3.26
N SER A 58 -3.62 -13.70 -3.73
CA SER A 58 -2.77 -14.86 -3.90
C SER A 58 -2.05 -15.23 -2.60
N THR A 59 -1.86 -16.53 -2.40
CA THR A 59 -1.03 -17.04 -1.33
C THR A 59 0.44 -17.02 -1.74
N VAL A 60 1.32 -16.84 -0.79
CA VAL A 60 2.77 -16.80 -1.02
C VAL A 60 3.44 -17.87 -0.16
N ILE A 61 4.34 -18.65 -0.75
CA ILE A 61 5.15 -19.60 -0.01
C ILE A 61 6.13 -18.84 0.90
N GLY A 62 5.99 -18.99 2.22
CA GLY A 62 6.80 -18.30 3.22
C GLY A 62 8.31 -18.52 3.01
N ARG A 63 9.10 -17.53 3.40
CA ARG A 63 10.58 -17.59 3.33
C ARG A 63 11.20 -18.31 4.53
N ALA A 64 10.44 -18.57 5.57
CA ALA A 64 10.92 -19.25 6.76
C ALA A 64 11.29 -20.71 6.40
N ASP A 65 12.53 -21.09 6.67
CA ASP A 65 13.01 -22.48 6.52
C ASP A 65 12.68 -23.31 7.78
N LYS A 66 11.44 -23.14 8.24
CA LYS A 66 10.89 -23.83 9.43
C LYS A 66 9.55 -24.47 9.09
N ASP A 67 9.26 -25.59 9.70
CA ASP A 67 7.96 -26.24 9.61
C ASP A 67 6.90 -25.54 10.50
N ALA A 68 5.66 -26.01 10.47
CA ALA A 68 4.58 -25.45 11.30
C ALA A 68 4.85 -25.61 12.81
N SER A 69 5.73 -26.54 13.22
CA SER A 69 6.14 -26.78 14.61
C SER A 69 7.34 -25.91 15.03
N GLY A 70 7.89 -25.11 14.11
CA GLY A 70 9.05 -24.24 14.36
C GLY A 70 10.41 -24.90 14.18
N ASN A 71 10.47 -26.18 13.78
CA ASN A 71 11.71 -26.91 13.55
C ASN A 71 12.34 -26.51 12.21
N ALA A 72 13.67 -26.50 12.14
CA ALA A 72 14.37 -26.21 10.89
C ALA A 72 14.12 -27.33 9.85
N ILE A 73 13.82 -26.92 8.62
CA ILE A 73 13.60 -27.83 7.50
C ILE A 73 14.97 -28.45 7.08
N ASP A 74 14.95 -29.76 6.76
CA ASP A 74 16.15 -30.48 6.27
C ASP A 74 16.71 -29.87 4.97
N VAL A 75 18.00 -30.06 4.74
CA VAL A 75 18.75 -29.49 3.59
C VAL A 75 18.14 -29.93 2.26
N SER A 76 17.74 -31.19 2.13
CA SER A 76 17.09 -31.72 0.93
C SER A 76 15.77 -31.03 0.66
N MET A 77 14.97 -30.82 1.69
CA MET A 77 13.68 -30.15 1.61
C MET A 77 13.83 -28.65 1.28
N ARG A 78 14.89 -27.98 1.78
CA ARG A 78 15.17 -26.57 1.45
C ARG A 78 15.34 -26.38 -0.05
N SER A 79 16.13 -27.21 -0.72
CA SER A 79 16.32 -27.12 -2.17
C SER A 79 15.01 -27.29 -2.94
N THR A 80 14.13 -28.16 -2.46
CA THR A 80 12.79 -28.35 -3.03
C THR A 80 11.91 -27.11 -2.80
N MET A 81 11.93 -26.55 -1.59
CA MET A 81 11.18 -25.33 -1.26
C MET A 81 11.65 -24.13 -2.07
N ASP A 82 12.95 -23.96 -2.27
CA ASP A 82 13.49 -22.89 -3.10
C ASP A 82 13.06 -23.01 -4.57
N ARG A 83 13.02 -24.25 -5.08
CA ARG A 83 12.48 -24.51 -6.41
C ARG A 83 10.99 -24.19 -6.50
N LEU A 84 10.18 -24.57 -5.49
CA LEU A 84 8.76 -24.24 -5.43
C LEU A 84 8.53 -22.73 -5.33
N ARG A 85 9.30 -22.03 -4.49
CA ARG A 85 9.25 -20.55 -4.40
C ARG A 85 9.58 -19.88 -5.73
N ALA A 86 10.58 -20.40 -6.46
CA ALA A 86 10.93 -19.87 -7.78
C ALA A 86 9.80 -20.08 -8.80
N TRP A 87 9.14 -21.21 -8.76
CA TRP A 87 7.97 -21.47 -9.62
C TRP A 87 6.76 -20.63 -9.21
N ASP A 88 6.45 -20.54 -7.92
CA ASP A 88 5.41 -19.66 -7.38
C ASP A 88 5.61 -18.23 -7.84
N PHE A 89 6.83 -17.69 -7.68
CA PHE A 89 7.17 -16.36 -8.15
C PHE A 89 6.95 -16.16 -9.66
N ARG A 90 7.25 -17.17 -10.48
CA ARG A 90 7.06 -17.11 -11.94
C ARG A 90 5.59 -17.20 -12.34
N THR A 91 4.80 -17.97 -11.61
CA THR A 91 3.39 -18.20 -11.92
C THR A 91 2.47 -17.08 -11.44
N GLN A 92 2.88 -16.27 -10.45
CA GLN A 92 2.09 -15.17 -9.91
C GLN A 92 1.78 -14.03 -10.91
N ALA A 93 2.58 -13.86 -11.96
CA ALA A 93 2.41 -12.79 -12.93
C ALA A 93 2.31 -13.33 -14.35
N HIS A 94 1.09 -13.70 -14.77
CA HIS A 94 0.83 -14.31 -16.07
C HIS A 94 0.82 -13.29 -17.21
N THR A 95 0.19 -12.15 -17.02
CA THR A 95 0.04 -11.14 -18.08
C THR A 95 1.16 -10.09 -18.06
N PRO A 96 1.45 -9.44 -19.21
CA PRO A 96 2.36 -8.29 -19.22
C PRO A 96 1.89 -7.16 -18.31
N THR A 97 0.57 -7.03 -18.12
CA THR A 97 -0.07 -6.06 -17.23
C THR A 97 0.27 -6.34 -15.77
N ASP A 98 0.16 -7.60 -15.33
CA ASP A 98 0.49 -8.00 -13.97
C ASP A 98 1.98 -7.81 -13.66
N ARG A 99 2.85 -8.13 -14.63
CA ARG A 99 4.29 -7.89 -14.51
C ARG A 99 4.61 -6.41 -14.33
N ASN A 100 3.92 -5.55 -15.07
CA ASN A 100 4.05 -4.10 -14.95
C ASN A 100 3.58 -3.62 -13.57
N LEU A 101 2.40 -4.07 -13.10
CA LEU A 101 1.88 -3.74 -11.77
C LEU A 101 2.83 -4.18 -10.66
N ARG A 102 3.35 -5.41 -10.76
CA ARG A 102 4.30 -5.93 -9.78
C ARG A 102 5.56 -5.08 -9.69
N GLN A 103 6.13 -4.71 -10.84
CA GLN A 103 7.29 -3.84 -10.89
C GLN A 103 6.99 -2.44 -10.35
N ALA A 104 5.84 -1.86 -10.73
CA ALA A 104 5.41 -0.56 -10.26
C ALA A 104 5.20 -0.53 -8.75
N PHE A 105 4.52 -1.52 -8.19
CA PHE A 105 4.23 -1.55 -6.76
C PHE A 105 5.45 -1.89 -5.90
N SER A 106 6.38 -2.70 -6.40
CA SER A 106 7.69 -2.87 -5.75
C SER A 106 8.46 -1.54 -5.68
N GLU A 107 8.41 -0.74 -6.75
CA GLU A 107 9.01 0.60 -6.74
C GLU A 107 8.25 1.57 -5.84
N LEU A 108 6.91 1.46 -5.77
CA LEU A 108 6.08 2.26 -4.87
C LEU A 108 6.45 2.03 -3.40
N GLU A 109 6.65 0.78 -3.01
CA GLU A 109 7.05 0.41 -1.65
C GLU A 109 8.41 1.00 -1.29
N ARG A 110 9.37 0.91 -2.19
CA ARG A 110 10.68 1.56 -2.06
C ARG A 110 10.59 3.10 -1.91
N LEU A 111 9.67 3.73 -2.63
CA LEU A 111 9.44 5.18 -2.54
C LEU A 111 8.66 5.56 -1.27
N LYS A 112 7.77 4.68 -0.78
CA LYS A 112 7.08 4.83 0.50
C LYS A 112 8.06 5.05 1.63
N ASP A 113 9.04 4.14 1.77
CA ASP A 113 10.03 4.19 2.83
C ASP A 113 10.90 5.46 2.76
N LYS A 114 11.36 5.80 1.55
CA LYS A 114 12.22 6.98 1.35
C LYS A 114 11.49 8.32 1.54
N LEU A 115 10.21 8.39 1.21
CA LEU A 115 9.39 9.60 1.33
C LEU A 115 8.65 9.68 2.66
N GLY A 116 8.58 8.57 3.43
CA GLY A 116 7.77 8.49 4.65
C GLY A 116 6.29 8.75 4.36
N LEU A 117 5.71 8.01 3.39
CA LEU A 117 4.31 8.17 3.00
C LEU A 117 3.41 7.29 3.86
N SER A 118 2.23 7.81 4.20
CA SER A 118 1.19 7.03 4.88
C SER A 118 0.55 6.00 3.95
N ASP A 119 -0.01 4.93 4.52
CA ASP A 119 -0.67 3.88 3.75
C ASP A 119 -1.85 4.40 2.93
N VAL A 120 -2.56 5.41 3.42
CA VAL A 120 -3.64 6.08 2.68
C VAL A 120 -3.16 6.68 1.36
N ILE A 121 -1.97 7.31 1.36
CA ILE A 121 -1.38 7.89 0.14
C ILE A 121 -0.96 6.77 -0.81
N ILE A 122 -0.44 5.67 -0.29
CA ILE A 122 -0.02 4.51 -1.08
C ILE A 122 -1.23 3.87 -1.77
N GLU A 123 -2.33 3.65 -1.05
CA GLU A 123 -3.57 3.10 -1.62
C GLU A 123 -4.14 4.00 -2.72
N LYS A 124 -4.19 5.32 -2.49
CA LYS A 124 -4.61 6.29 -3.50
C LYS A 124 -3.68 6.29 -4.72
N THR A 125 -2.37 6.21 -4.49
CA THR A 125 -1.39 6.15 -5.58
C THR A 125 -1.58 4.90 -6.42
N ALA A 126 -1.78 3.75 -5.78
CA ALA A 126 -2.03 2.48 -6.44
C ALA A 126 -3.33 2.53 -7.27
N TYR A 127 -4.39 3.12 -6.72
CA TYR A 127 -5.64 3.33 -7.44
C TYR A 127 -5.44 4.18 -8.70
N ILE A 128 -4.73 5.32 -8.59
CA ILE A 128 -4.43 6.21 -9.72
C ILE A 128 -3.61 5.49 -10.79
N TYR A 129 -2.60 4.71 -10.37
CA TYR A 129 -1.74 3.96 -11.28
C TYR A 129 -2.51 2.88 -12.04
N ARG A 130 -3.37 2.09 -11.36
CA ARG A 130 -4.23 1.09 -11.98
C ARG A 130 -5.15 1.72 -13.03
N LYS A 131 -5.81 2.81 -12.67
CA LYS A 131 -6.69 3.55 -13.58
C LYS A 131 -5.94 4.12 -14.79
N ALA A 132 -4.70 4.59 -14.59
CA ALA A 132 -3.84 5.03 -15.69
C ALA A 132 -3.44 3.86 -16.61
N GLN A 133 -3.22 2.68 -16.04
CA GLN A 133 -2.89 1.48 -16.80
C GLN A 133 -4.08 0.96 -17.60
N GLU A 134 -5.27 0.92 -17.03
CA GLU A 134 -6.53 0.55 -17.72
C GLU A 134 -6.78 1.44 -18.93
N ARG A 135 -6.50 2.74 -18.83
CA ARG A 135 -6.60 3.69 -19.95
C ARG A 135 -5.40 3.69 -20.89
N GLY A 136 -4.43 2.81 -20.68
CA GLY A 136 -3.25 2.70 -21.55
C GLY A 136 -2.26 3.87 -21.46
N LEU A 137 -2.42 4.76 -20.46
CA LEU A 137 -1.58 5.96 -20.29
C LEU A 137 -0.13 5.66 -19.89
N VAL A 138 0.13 4.44 -19.42
CA VAL A 138 1.48 3.97 -19.06
C VAL A 138 2.31 3.65 -20.30
N ARG A 139 1.66 3.31 -21.42
CA ARG A 139 2.35 2.92 -22.65
C ARG A 139 3.23 4.06 -23.19
N GLY A 140 4.48 3.74 -23.53
CA GLY A 140 5.47 4.71 -24.04
C GLY A 140 6.08 5.63 -22.97
N ARG A 141 5.84 5.36 -21.68
CA ARG A 141 6.39 6.10 -20.54
C ARG A 141 7.12 5.17 -19.57
N THR A 142 8.04 5.72 -18.80
CA THR A 142 8.70 4.95 -17.74
C THR A 142 7.74 4.74 -16.57
N ILE A 143 7.70 3.53 -16.04
CA ILE A 143 6.87 3.17 -14.87
C ILE A 143 7.11 4.17 -13.73
N SER A 144 8.39 4.46 -13.45
CA SER A 144 8.79 5.37 -12.39
C SER A 144 8.23 6.79 -12.59
N SER A 145 8.14 7.31 -13.83
CA SER A 145 7.62 8.66 -14.07
C SER A 145 6.10 8.74 -13.85
N VAL A 146 5.37 7.69 -14.24
CA VAL A 146 3.92 7.60 -14.03
C VAL A 146 3.65 7.45 -12.53
N LEU A 147 4.42 6.61 -11.85
CA LEU A 147 4.31 6.40 -10.42
C LEU A 147 4.61 7.66 -9.61
N ALA A 148 5.70 8.37 -9.93
CA ALA A 148 6.06 9.63 -9.28
C ALA A 148 4.98 10.72 -9.47
N ALA A 149 4.37 10.77 -10.65
CA ALA A 149 3.25 11.66 -10.92
C ALA A 149 1.99 11.26 -10.13
N ALA A 150 1.69 9.97 -10.03
CA ALA A 150 0.57 9.45 -9.23
C ALA A 150 0.75 9.73 -7.73
N ILE A 151 1.96 9.55 -7.18
CA ILE A 151 2.31 9.93 -5.81
C ILE A 151 2.06 11.43 -5.58
N TYR A 152 2.47 12.27 -6.54
CA TYR A 152 2.24 13.72 -6.41
C TYR A 152 0.76 14.07 -6.39
N ILE A 153 -0.06 13.44 -7.23
CA ILE A 153 -1.52 13.62 -7.23
C ILE A 153 -2.11 13.19 -5.89
N ALA A 154 -1.76 12.00 -5.40
CA ALA A 154 -2.25 11.45 -4.13
C ALA A 154 -1.85 12.34 -2.93
N CYS A 155 -0.61 12.85 -2.90
CA CYS A 155 -0.16 13.79 -1.87
C CYS A 155 -0.96 15.10 -1.91
N ARG A 156 -1.24 15.65 -3.10
CA ARG A 156 -2.06 16.86 -3.27
C ARG A 156 -3.48 16.66 -2.76
N GLU A 157 -4.09 15.55 -3.12
CA GLU A 157 -5.45 15.19 -2.72
C GLU A 157 -5.56 14.95 -1.20
N SER A 158 -4.54 14.32 -0.60
CA SER A 158 -4.47 14.07 0.84
C SER A 158 -4.02 15.30 1.67
N GLY A 159 -3.74 16.43 1.02
CA GLY A 159 -3.26 17.65 1.68
C GLY A 159 -1.85 17.54 2.26
N THR A 160 -1.08 16.53 1.85
CA THR A 160 0.31 16.38 2.27
C THR A 160 1.22 17.28 1.46
N SER A 161 2.00 18.14 2.13
CA SER A 161 2.87 19.11 1.48
C SER A 161 4.16 18.50 0.93
N ARG A 162 4.08 17.72 -0.16
CA ARG A 162 5.27 17.24 -0.91
C ARG A 162 5.43 18.02 -2.20
N THR A 163 6.66 18.43 -2.53
CA THR A 163 6.93 19.14 -3.77
C THR A 163 7.40 18.20 -4.87
N LEU A 164 7.19 18.61 -6.14
CA LEU A 164 7.76 17.88 -7.29
C LEU A 164 9.29 17.73 -7.21
N LYS A 165 9.99 18.70 -6.55
CA LYS A 165 11.43 18.65 -6.36
C LYS A 165 11.83 17.53 -5.38
N ASP A 166 11.07 17.34 -4.29
CA ASP A 166 11.34 16.28 -3.32
C ASP A 166 11.14 14.90 -3.95
N ILE A 167 10.06 14.72 -4.72
CA ILE A 167 9.79 13.45 -5.39
C ILE A 167 10.86 13.19 -6.48
N ALA A 168 11.25 14.21 -7.25
CA ALA A 168 12.25 14.08 -8.28
C ALA A 168 13.62 13.67 -7.73
N SER A 169 14.04 14.24 -6.59
CA SER A 169 15.33 13.92 -5.97
C SER A 169 15.41 12.46 -5.47
N ILE A 170 14.27 11.89 -5.03
CA ILE A 170 14.22 10.53 -4.49
C ILE A 170 13.99 9.48 -5.57
N SER A 171 13.18 9.82 -6.59
CA SER A 171 12.89 8.93 -7.71
C SER A 171 13.95 8.92 -8.81
N ASN A 172 14.96 9.79 -8.72
CA ASN A 172 15.99 10.00 -9.76
C ASN A 172 15.43 10.33 -11.15
N ILE A 173 14.27 11.00 -11.20
CA ILE A 173 13.62 11.39 -12.44
C ILE A 173 13.67 12.91 -12.59
N LYS A 174 13.83 13.37 -13.81
CA LYS A 174 13.83 14.82 -14.09
C LYS A 174 12.46 15.42 -13.73
N ARG A 175 12.46 16.50 -12.95
CA ARG A 175 11.23 17.21 -12.55
C ARG A 175 10.33 17.55 -13.76
N LYS A 176 10.91 17.84 -14.92
CA LYS A 176 10.19 18.15 -16.16
C LYS A 176 9.34 16.98 -16.65
N ASP A 177 9.85 15.77 -16.54
CA ASP A 177 9.15 14.55 -16.98
C ASP A 177 8.00 14.20 -16.03
N ILE A 178 8.23 14.33 -14.72
CA ILE A 178 7.16 14.17 -13.72
C ILE A 178 6.05 15.20 -13.95
N ALA A 179 6.39 16.47 -14.18
CA ALA A 179 5.41 17.51 -14.41
C ALA A 179 4.61 17.33 -15.72
N ARG A 180 5.24 16.77 -16.76
CA ARG A 180 4.56 16.40 -18.01
C ARG A 180 3.57 15.26 -17.78
N THR A 181 4.01 14.20 -17.12
CA THR A 181 3.18 13.03 -16.81
C THR A 181 2.04 13.40 -15.86
N TYR A 182 2.30 14.24 -14.86
CA TYR A 182 1.29 14.77 -13.96
C TYR A 182 0.15 15.47 -14.71
N ARG A 183 0.48 16.42 -15.60
CA ARG A 183 -0.53 17.15 -16.40
C ARG A 183 -1.36 16.21 -17.24
N LEU A 184 -0.72 15.22 -17.86
CA LEU A 184 -1.41 14.21 -18.65
C LEU A 184 -2.38 13.39 -17.80
N LEU A 185 -1.93 12.87 -16.64
CA LEU A 185 -2.80 12.10 -15.77
C LEU A 185 -4.00 12.91 -15.26
N VAL A 186 -3.79 14.17 -14.91
CA VAL A 186 -4.87 15.06 -14.43
C VAL A 186 -5.92 15.27 -15.52
N LEU A 187 -5.49 15.54 -16.76
CA LEU A 187 -6.40 15.77 -17.89
C LEU A 187 -7.15 14.48 -18.27
N GLU A 188 -6.43 13.39 -18.51
CA GLU A 188 -7.03 12.15 -19.01
C GLU A 188 -7.90 11.42 -17.97
N LEU A 189 -7.54 11.52 -16.70
CA LEU A 189 -8.31 10.90 -15.61
C LEU A 189 -9.37 11.83 -15.01
N ASN A 190 -9.45 13.10 -15.47
CA ASN A 190 -10.38 14.12 -14.96
C ASN A 190 -10.26 14.33 -13.44
N TYR A 191 -9.03 14.35 -12.91
CA TYR A 191 -8.81 14.61 -11.49
C TYR A 191 -9.01 16.08 -11.14
N LYS A 192 -9.93 16.36 -10.21
CA LYS A 192 -10.08 17.67 -9.58
C LYS A 192 -9.13 17.76 -8.39
N ILE A 193 -7.99 18.38 -8.59
CA ILE A 193 -6.97 18.51 -7.55
C ILE A 193 -7.23 19.78 -6.75
N PRO A 194 -7.35 19.71 -5.40
CA PRO A 194 -7.56 20.89 -4.57
C PRO A 194 -6.35 21.85 -4.65
N MET A 195 -6.60 23.13 -4.47
CA MET A 195 -5.53 24.12 -4.31
C MET A 195 -4.71 23.79 -3.05
N VAL A 196 -3.42 24.04 -3.13
CA VAL A 196 -2.53 23.87 -1.97
C VAL A 196 -2.87 24.92 -0.93
N ASP A 197 -3.11 24.49 0.30
CA ASP A 197 -3.25 25.39 1.43
C ASP A 197 -1.88 26.00 1.77
N PRO A 198 -1.72 27.34 1.69
CA PRO A 198 -0.46 28.02 2.01
C PRO A 198 -0.01 27.78 3.45
N ILE A 199 -0.95 27.69 4.40
CA ILE A 199 -0.65 27.52 5.83
C ILE A 199 0.10 26.20 6.09
N LYS A 200 -0.33 25.10 5.45
CA LYS A 200 0.37 23.81 5.54
C LYS A 200 1.79 23.85 4.96
N CYS A 201 2.03 24.73 3.99
CA CYS A 201 3.36 24.92 3.42
C CYS A 201 4.28 25.73 4.34
N ILE A 202 3.75 26.70 5.10
CA ILE A 202 4.51 27.53 6.05
C ILE A 202 5.16 26.65 7.10
N VAL A 203 4.41 25.74 7.74
CA VAL A 203 4.94 24.84 8.77
C VAL A 203 6.12 24.02 8.24
N ARG A 204 6.02 23.54 7.01
CA ARG A 204 7.10 22.77 6.38
C ARG A 204 8.36 23.62 6.12
N VAL A 205 8.18 24.83 5.59
CA VAL A 205 9.30 25.73 5.33
C VAL A 205 9.96 26.15 6.64
N ALA A 206 9.18 26.46 7.66
CA ALA A 206 9.66 26.82 8.98
C ALA A 206 10.44 25.68 9.64
N ASN A 207 9.99 24.43 9.49
CA ASN A 207 10.72 23.26 9.97
C ASN A 207 12.06 23.07 9.25
N LYS A 208 12.10 23.29 7.93
CA LYS A 208 13.37 23.24 7.16
C LYS A 208 14.33 24.36 7.53
N ALA A 209 13.80 25.51 7.93
CA ALA A 209 14.59 26.68 8.37
C ALA A 209 14.95 26.62 9.87
N ASN A 210 14.59 25.54 10.57
CA ASN A 210 14.80 25.37 12.03
C ASN A 210 14.28 26.56 12.87
N LEU A 211 13.14 27.15 12.46
CA LEU A 211 12.52 28.25 13.20
C LEU A 211 11.84 27.74 14.48
N SER A 212 11.87 28.59 15.52
CA SER A 212 11.21 28.28 16.80
C SER A 212 9.68 28.18 16.64
N GLU A 213 9.02 27.41 17.51
CA GLU A 213 7.55 27.28 17.51
C GLU A 213 6.83 28.62 17.70
N LYS A 214 7.45 29.56 18.47
CA LYS A 214 6.93 30.92 18.67
C LYS A 214 6.87 31.68 17.34
N THR A 215 7.94 31.62 16.54
CA THR A 215 8.00 32.28 15.23
C THR A 215 7.04 31.64 14.21
N LYS A 216 6.86 30.31 14.28
CA LYS A 216 5.91 29.57 13.42
C LYS A 216 4.45 29.99 13.65
N ARG A 217 4.11 30.34 14.89
CA ARG A 217 2.74 30.78 15.25
C ARG A 217 2.46 32.24 14.89
N GLN A 218 3.52 33.05 14.73
CA GLN A 218 3.41 34.45 14.37
C GLN A 218 3.37 34.71 12.84
N ALA A 219 3.77 33.72 12.04
CA ALA A 219 3.76 33.77 10.59
C ALA A 219 2.46 33.22 10.01
#